data_0496307821e6b63ac610563cfeab8182
#
_entry.id   0496307821e6b63ac610563cfeab8182
#
_cell.length_a   1.000
_cell.length_b   1.000
_cell.length_c   1.000
_cell.angle_alpha   90.00
_cell.angle_beta   90.00
_cell.angle_gamma   90.00
#
_symmetry.space_group_name_H-M   'P 1'
#
loop_
_entity.id
_entity.type
_entity.pdbx_description
1 polymer ?
#
loop_
_entity_poly.entity_id
_entity_poly.type
_entity_poly.pdbx_seq_one_letter_code
_entity_poly.pdbx_strand_id
1 'polypeptide(L)'
;VIIVAGGKGLRMGSDLPKQFLPVGGKPVLMHTLEVFRKYDAAIQLILVLPREQQDFWKQLCREHDFDVEHRVADGGETRFHSVKNGLALVQAPGLVGVHDGVRPFVSVEVIRRCYDLAEQHKAVIPVVDVVETLRHLTEVGSETVSRNDYKLVQTPQVFDVELLKQAYEQEFTPFFTDDASVVEAMGV
;
A
#
# COMPACT_ATOMS: atom_id res chain seq x y z
N VAL A 1 -2.06 10.22 0.26
CA VAL A 1 -1.75 8.78 0.31
C VAL A 1 -2.11 8.12 -1.02
N ILE A 2 -1.30 7.14 -1.44
CA ILE A 2 -1.54 6.28 -2.60
C ILE A 2 -2.04 4.94 -2.07
N ILE A 3 -3.27 4.56 -2.47
CA ILE A 3 -3.88 3.27 -2.12
C ILE A 3 -3.76 2.35 -3.33
N VAL A 4 -2.95 1.30 -3.21
CA VAL A 4 -2.69 0.36 -4.31
C VAL A 4 -3.65 -0.83 -4.21
N ALA A 5 -4.49 -1.03 -5.22
CA ALA A 5 -5.50 -2.05 -5.26
C ALA A 5 -5.49 -2.85 -6.59
N GLY A 6 -4.29 -3.14 -7.10
CA GLY A 6 -4.08 -3.78 -8.40
C GLY A 6 -3.95 -5.30 -8.40
N GLY A 7 -4.06 -5.96 -7.25
CA GLY A 7 -3.88 -7.41 -7.15
C GLY A 7 -4.97 -8.20 -7.89
N LYS A 8 -4.58 -9.08 -8.81
CA LYS A 8 -5.50 -9.95 -9.57
C LYS A 8 -6.24 -10.99 -8.71
N GLY A 9 -5.99 -11.03 -7.40
CA GLY A 9 -6.73 -11.88 -6.46
C GLY A 9 -6.71 -13.41 -6.70
N LEU A 10 -5.88 -13.90 -7.62
CA LEU A 10 -5.86 -15.28 -8.12
C LEU A 10 -5.75 -16.39 -7.05
N ARG A 11 -5.36 -16.03 -5.82
CA ARG A 11 -5.16 -17.00 -4.73
C ARG A 11 -6.42 -17.39 -3.96
N MET A 12 -7.56 -16.70 -4.18
CA MET A 12 -8.76 -16.92 -3.36
C MET A 12 -9.89 -17.64 -4.11
N GLY A 13 -9.69 -18.05 -5.38
CA GLY A 13 -10.71 -18.80 -6.13
C GLY A 13 -12.05 -18.07 -6.34
N SER A 14 -12.08 -16.75 -6.14
CA SER A 14 -13.25 -15.91 -6.38
C SER A 14 -13.08 -15.18 -7.69
N ASP A 15 -14.15 -15.10 -8.49
CA ASP A 15 -14.19 -14.28 -9.71
C ASP A 15 -14.12 -12.78 -9.41
N LEU A 16 -14.43 -12.38 -8.15
CA LEU A 16 -14.39 -11.00 -7.69
C LEU A 16 -13.01 -10.68 -7.11
N PRO A 17 -12.30 -9.62 -7.57
CA PRO A 17 -11.04 -9.17 -6.99
C PRO A 17 -11.17 -8.85 -5.48
N LYS A 18 -10.14 -9.21 -4.70
CA LYS A 18 -10.14 -9.12 -3.23
C LYS A 18 -10.56 -7.76 -2.69
N GLN A 19 -10.13 -6.68 -3.34
CA GLN A 19 -10.44 -5.31 -2.93
C GLN A 19 -11.93 -5.00 -2.95
N PHE A 20 -12.72 -5.74 -3.71
CA PHE A 20 -14.16 -5.56 -3.82
C PHE A 20 -14.97 -6.56 -2.99
N LEU A 21 -14.32 -7.53 -2.34
CA LEU A 21 -15.02 -8.46 -1.45
C LEU A 21 -15.69 -7.68 -0.32
N PRO A 22 -16.97 -8.01 0.00
CA PRO A 22 -17.69 -7.31 1.04
C PRO A 22 -17.24 -7.74 2.44
N VAL A 23 -17.02 -6.77 3.30
CA VAL A 23 -16.82 -6.95 4.74
C VAL A 23 -17.85 -6.05 5.44
N GLY A 24 -18.71 -6.62 6.27
CA GLY A 24 -19.79 -5.87 6.90
C GLY A 24 -20.76 -5.20 5.90
N GLY A 25 -20.96 -5.82 4.72
CA GLY A 25 -21.87 -5.31 3.70
C GLY A 25 -21.27 -4.25 2.75
N LYS A 26 -19.99 -3.91 2.89
CA LYS A 26 -19.30 -2.89 2.10
C LYS A 26 -17.94 -3.40 1.59
N PRO A 27 -17.53 -3.06 0.35
CA PRO A 27 -16.23 -3.46 -0.19
C PRO A 27 -15.04 -3.11 0.71
N VAL A 28 -14.09 -4.04 0.85
CA VAL A 28 -12.86 -3.83 1.64
C VAL A 28 -12.17 -2.52 1.30
N LEU A 29 -12.10 -2.17 0.01
CA LEU A 29 -11.44 -0.96 -0.46
C LEU A 29 -12.09 0.32 0.08
N MET A 30 -13.41 0.35 0.25
CA MET A 30 -14.11 1.50 0.84
C MET A 30 -13.69 1.72 2.30
N HIS A 31 -13.62 0.64 3.08
CA HIS A 31 -13.12 0.72 4.46
C HIS A 31 -11.69 1.27 4.52
N THR A 32 -10.84 0.84 3.57
CA THR A 32 -9.45 1.34 3.51
C THR A 32 -9.41 2.83 3.21
N LEU A 33 -10.19 3.33 2.26
CA LEU A 33 -10.24 4.77 1.95
C LEU A 33 -10.78 5.58 3.14
N GLU A 34 -11.83 5.08 3.79
CA GLU A 34 -12.45 5.75 4.94
C GLU A 34 -11.51 5.89 6.14
N VAL A 35 -10.66 4.91 6.43
CA VAL A 35 -9.74 5.03 7.57
C VAL A 35 -8.74 6.16 7.38
N PHE A 36 -8.26 6.40 6.15
CA PHE A 36 -7.40 7.55 5.86
C PHE A 36 -8.16 8.87 5.90
N ARG A 37 -9.39 8.91 5.39
CA ARG A 37 -10.25 10.10 5.52
C ARG A 37 -10.59 10.42 6.98
N LYS A 38 -10.73 9.39 7.83
CA LYS A 38 -10.91 9.55 9.28
C LYS A 38 -9.64 10.07 9.97
N TYR A 39 -8.47 9.69 9.47
CA TYR A 39 -7.19 10.20 9.97
C TYR A 39 -7.07 11.70 9.71
N ASP A 40 -7.32 12.13 8.49
CA ASP A 40 -7.30 13.53 8.08
C ASP A 40 -8.35 13.78 6.99
N ALA A 41 -9.31 14.66 7.29
CA ALA A 41 -10.37 15.03 6.35
C ALA A 41 -9.87 15.72 5.09
N ALA A 42 -8.68 16.33 5.12
CA ALA A 42 -8.05 17.00 3.99
C ALA A 42 -7.05 16.15 3.22
N ILE A 43 -6.78 14.91 3.68
CA ILE A 43 -5.79 14.05 3.02
C ILE A 43 -6.17 13.78 1.56
N GLN A 44 -5.20 13.95 0.67
CA GLN A 44 -5.38 13.60 -0.74
C GLN A 44 -5.30 12.08 -0.92
N LEU A 45 -6.39 11.47 -1.39
CA LEU A 45 -6.48 10.06 -1.68
C LEU A 45 -6.26 9.81 -3.17
N ILE A 46 -5.28 8.99 -3.51
CA ILE A 46 -5.01 8.52 -4.88
C ILE A 46 -5.19 7.01 -4.86
N LEU A 47 -6.22 6.54 -5.53
CA LEU A 47 -6.50 5.11 -5.68
C LEU A 47 -5.89 4.61 -6.99
N VAL A 48 -5.06 3.57 -6.91
CA VAL A 48 -4.49 2.93 -8.09
C VAL A 48 -5.22 1.62 -8.36
N LEU A 49 -5.93 1.57 -9.48
CA LEU A 49 -6.72 0.41 -9.92
C LEU A 49 -6.37 0.02 -11.36
N PRO A 50 -6.37 -1.28 -11.71
CA PRO A 50 -6.37 -1.72 -13.09
C PRO A 50 -7.51 -1.03 -13.87
N ARG A 51 -7.20 -0.63 -15.11
CA ARG A 51 -8.15 0.14 -15.95
C ARG A 51 -9.47 -0.60 -16.13
N GLU A 52 -9.41 -1.90 -16.31
CA GLU A 52 -10.58 -2.78 -16.47
C GLU A 52 -11.46 -2.89 -15.22
N GLN A 53 -10.98 -2.46 -14.06
CA GLN A 53 -11.73 -2.51 -12.80
C GLN A 53 -12.33 -1.14 -12.41
N GLN A 54 -11.95 -0.06 -13.09
CA GLN A 54 -12.34 1.29 -12.68
C GLN A 54 -13.84 1.55 -12.86
N ASP A 55 -14.45 1.04 -13.93
CA ASP A 55 -15.89 1.21 -14.14
C ASP A 55 -16.72 0.41 -13.15
N PHE A 56 -16.26 -0.79 -12.80
CA PHE A 56 -16.89 -1.57 -11.72
C PHE A 56 -16.75 -0.85 -10.36
N TRP A 57 -15.60 -0.25 -10.08
CA TRP A 57 -15.42 0.56 -8.87
C TRP A 57 -16.39 1.76 -8.83
N LYS A 58 -16.55 2.49 -9.93
CA LYS A 58 -17.52 3.59 -10.01
C LYS A 58 -18.97 3.12 -9.78
N GLN A 59 -19.31 1.92 -10.28
CA GLN A 59 -20.60 1.32 -10.03
C GLN A 59 -20.79 1.03 -8.53
N LEU A 60 -19.83 0.38 -7.89
CA LEU A 60 -19.88 0.11 -6.45
C LEU A 60 -20.00 1.39 -5.62
N CYS A 61 -19.28 2.46 -5.98
CA CYS A 61 -19.40 3.75 -5.30
C CYS A 61 -20.84 4.28 -5.36
N ARG A 62 -21.53 4.17 -6.50
CA ARG A 62 -22.94 4.57 -6.63
C ARG A 62 -23.89 3.67 -5.82
N GLU A 63 -23.67 2.36 -5.85
CA GLU A 63 -24.51 1.38 -5.13
C GLU A 63 -24.43 1.53 -3.61
N HIS A 64 -23.30 2.01 -3.10
CA HIS A 64 -23.06 2.18 -1.67
C HIS A 64 -23.13 3.65 -1.20
N ASP A 65 -23.57 4.58 -2.05
CA ASP A 65 -23.56 6.03 -1.76
C ASP A 65 -22.19 6.49 -1.19
N PHE A 66 -21.09 5.96 -1.78
CA PHE A 66 -19.74 6.22 -1.31
C PHE A 66 -19.21 7.54 -1.86
N ASP A 67 -19.15 8.55 -0.99
CA ASP A 67 -18.84 9.95 -1.30
C ASP A 67 -17.40 10.39 -0.91
N VAL A 68 -16.56 9.46 -0.45
CA VAL A 68 -15.17 9.77 -0.10
C VAL A 68 -14.42 10.21 -1.37
N GLU A 69 -14.09 11.49 -1.44
CA GLU A 69 -13.38 12.07 -2.57
C GLU A 69 -11.99 11.45 -2.75
N HIS A 70 -11.70 10.98 -3.95
CA HIS A 70 -10.40 10.40 -4.32
C HIS A 70 -10.15 10.52 -5.83
N ARG A 71 -8.88 10.57 -6.20
CA ARG A 71 -8.44 10.51 -7.59
C ARG A 71 -8.10 9.07 -7.94
N VAL A 72 -8.31 8.67 -9.20
CA VAL A 72 -7.98 7.32 -9.67
C VAL A 72 -6.84 7.40 -10.67
N ALA A 73 -5.82 6.56 -10.47
CA ALA A 73 -4.72 6.32 -11.40
C ALA A 73 -4.82 4.91 -11.97
N ASP A 74 -4.29 4.71 -13.18
CA ASP A 74 -4.21 3.40 -13.81
C ASP A 74 -3.20 2.51 -13.08
N GLY A 75 -3.55 1.25 -12.87
CA GLY A 75 -2.59 0.23 -12.46
C GLY A 75 -1.54 -0.01 -13.54
N GLY A 76 -0.36 -0.43 -13.12
CA GLY A 76 0.74 -0.81 -14.00
C GLY A 76 0.95 -2.32 -14.04
N GLU A 77 1.95 -2.75 -14.81
CA GLU A 77 2.30 -4.17 -14.98
C GLU A 77 2.66 -4.85 -13.65
N THR A 78 3.37 -4.12 -12.78
CA THR A 78 3.75 -4.58 -11.43
C THR A 78 3.27 -3.60 -10.38
N ARG A 79 3.47 -3.96 -9.08
CA ARG A 79 3.20 -3.04 -7.97
C ARG A 79 4.04 -1.76 -8.08
N PHE A 80 5.31 -1.88 -8.47
CA PHE A 80 6.19 -0.73 -8.72
C PHE A 80 5.60 0.22 -9.76
N HIS A 81 5.20 -0.26 -10.93
CA HIS A 81 4.61 0.59 -11.97
C HIS A 81 3.28 1.20 -11.54
N SER A 82 2.49 0.48 -10.74
CA SER A 82 1.25 1.00 -10.15
C SER A 82 1.51 2.17 -9.21
N VAL A 83 2.49 2.04 -8.31
CA VAL A 83 2.87 3.14 -7.40
C VAL A 83 3.44 4.32 -8.18
N LYS A 84 4.28 4.08 -9.20
CA LYS A 84 4.83 5.13 -10.08
C LYS A 84 3.71 5.94 -10.75
N ASN A 85 2.66 5.28 -11.25
CA ASN A 85 1.49 5.94 -11.82
C ASN A 85 0.74 6.79 -10.78
N GLY A 86 0.59 6.29 -9.56
CA GLY A 86 0.00 7.05 -8.44
C GLY A 86 0.85 8.28 -8.07
N LEU A 87 2.18 8.13 -8.01
CA LEU A 87 3.12 9.21 -7.71
C LEU A 87 3.06 10.34 -8.73
N ALA A 88 2.79 10.04 -10.00
CA ALA A 88 2.62 11.06 -11.04
C ALA A 88 1.47 12.03 -10.74
N LEU A 89 0.49 11.63 -9.94
CA LEU A 89 -0.61 12.48 -9.50
C LEU A 89 -0.29 13.28 -8.23
N VAL A 90 0.81 13.00 -7.54
CA VAL A 90 1.24 13.77 -6.36
C VAL A 90 1.94 15.04 -6.82
N GLN A 91 1.32 16.20 -6.61
CA GLN A 91 1.81 17.49 -7.11
C GLN A 91 2.45 18.37 -6.05
N ALA A 92 2.09 18.16 -4.77
CA ALA A 92 2.58 18.99 -3.67
C ALA A 92 3.83 18.36 -3.01
N PRO A 93 4.76 19.16 -2.49
CA PRO A 93 5.78 18.68 -1.57
C PRO A 93 5.14 18.19 -0.25
N GLY A 94 5.89 17.49 0.56
CA GLY A 94 5.48 16.97 1.86
C GLY A 94 5.64 15.46 1.96
N LEU A 95 4.70 14.79 2.62
CA LEU A 95 4.75 13.35 2.85
C LEU A 95 3.73 12.60 1.99
N VAL A 96 4.11 11.42 1.55
CA VAL A 96 3.24 10.49 0.84
C VAL A 96 3.30 9.11 1.49
N GLY A 97 2.16 8.57 1.87
CA GLY A 97 2.05 7.17 2.30
C GLY A 97 1.67 6.28 1.11
N VAL A 98 2.20 5.09 1.05
CA VAL A 98 1.74 4.04 0.12
C VAL A 98 1.12 2.92 0.95
N HIS A 99 -0.10 2.54 0.62
CA HIS A 99 -0.89 1.58 1.40
C HIS A 99 -1.59 0.56 0.51
N ASP A 100 -1.65 -0.68 1.00
CA ASP A 100 -2.36 -1.75 0.30
C ASP A 100 -3.88 -1.60 0.47
N GLY A 101 -4.63 -1.52 -0.63
CA GLY A 101 -6.09 -1.33 -0.63
C GLY A 101 -6.89 -2.45 0.05
N VAL A 102 -6.27 -3.60 0.31
CA VAL A 102 -6.86 -4.76 1.00
C VAL A 102 -6.52 -4.84 2.49
N ARG A 103 -6.01 -3.77 3.09
CA ARG A 103 -5.66 -3.70 4.52
C ARG A 103 -6.53 -2.67 5.26
N PRO A 104 -7.83 -2.93 5.47
CA PRO A 104 -8.77 -1.95 6.03
C PRO A 104 -8.61 -1.72 7.54
N PHE A 105 -7.84 -2.57 8.23
CA PHE A 105 -7.75 -2.58 9.69
C PHE A 105 -6.54 -1.82 10.26
N VAL A 106 -5.84 -1.03 9.44
CA VAL A 106 -4.84 -0.11 9.96
C VAL A 106 -5.52 0.92 10.87
N SER A 107 -5.01 1.12 12.08
CA SER A 107 -5.60 2.11 12.99
C SER A 107 -5.15 3.54 12.62
N VAL A 108 -5.99 4.51 12.92
CA VAL A 108 -5.67 5.95 12.80
C VAL A 108 -4.40 6.30 13.59
N GLU A 109 -4.18 5.64 14.72
CA GLU A 109 -2.99 5.81 15.56
C GLU A 109 -1.71 5.39 14.84
N VAL A 110 -1.73 4.23 14.16
CA VAL A 110 -0.58 3.76 13.36
C VAL A 110 -0.33 4.72 12.20
N ILE A 111 -1.38 5.15 11.48
CA ILE A 111 -1.24 6.11 10.38
C ILE A 111 -0.58 7.39 10.90
N ARG A 112 -1.12 8.00 11.97
CA ARG A 112 -0.58 9.21 12.57
C ARG A 112 0.89 9.06 12.91
N ARG A 113 1.25 8.01 13.64
CA ARG A 113 2.63 7.76 14.05
C ARG A 113 3.59 7.61 12.87
N CYS A 114 3.16 6.97 11.78
CA CYS A 114 3.99 6.86 10.57
C CYS A 114 4.24 8.23 9.93
N TYR A 115 3.21 9.08 9.83
CA TYR A 115 3.37 10.43 9.28
C TYR A 115 4.20 11.33 10.18
N ASP A 116 3.93 11.36 11.51
CA ASP A 116 4.66 12.18 12.47
C ASP A 116 6.16 11.84 12.49
N LEU A 117 6.51 10.54 12.42
CA LEU A 117 7.89 10.10 12.35
C LEU A 117 8.54 10.41 10.99
N ALA A 118 7.78 10.33 9.90
CA ALA A 118 8.31 10.62 8.58
C ALA A 118 8.67 12.11 8.38
N GLU A 119 8.04 13.03 9.12
CA GLU A 119 8.46 14.44 9.16
C GLU A 119 9.92 14.60 9.61
N GLN A 120 10.39 13.72 10.48
CA GLN A 120 11.74 13.76 11.04
C GLN A 120 12.73 12.87 10.26
N HIS A 121 12.28 11.69 9.85
CA HIS A 121 13.13 10.64 9.31
C HIS A 121 13.03 10.45 7.79
N LYS A 122 12.08 11.15 7.12
CA LYS A 122 11.83 11.11 5.67
C LYS A 122 11.35 9.76 5.10
N ALA A 123 11.60 8.66 5.78
CA ALA A 123 11.17 7.32 5.39
C ALA A 123 10.81 6.51 6.65
N VAL A 124 9.59 6.00 6.71
CA VAL A 124 9.07 5.24 7.85
C VAL A 124 8.19 4.09 7.36
N ILE A 125 8.45 2.91 7.89
CA ILE A 125 7.62 1.72 7.67
C ILE A 125 7.12 1.15 8.99
N PRO A 126 5.85 0.79 9.12
CA PRO A 126 5.35 0.06 10.27
C PRO A 126 5.72 -1.42 10.16
N VAL A 127 6.11 -1.99 11.28
CA VAL A 127 6.48 -3.40 11.35
C VAL A 127 5.80 -4.07 12.55
N VAL A 128 5.63 -5.40 12.48
CA VAL A 128 5.19 -6.22 13.60
C VAL A 128 6.19 -7.37 13.83
N ASP A 129 6.23 -7.84 15.07
CA ASP A 129 7.08 -8.97 15.44
C ASP A 129 6.63 -10.27 14.76
N VAL A 130 7.58 -11.12 14.45
CA VAL A 130 7.30 -12.50 14.03
C VAL A 130 7.01 -13.33 15.27
N VAL A 131 5.81 -13.89 15.37
CA VAL A 131 5.41 -14.73 16.51
C VAL A 131 5.63 -16.21 16.25
N GLU A 132 5.57 -16.66 15.00
CA GLU A 132 5.77 -18.04 14.58
C GLU A 132 7.27 -18.39 14.55
N THR A 133 7.55 -19.72 14.59
CA THR A 133 8.91 -20.22 14.35
C THR A 133 9.25 -20.10 12.86
N LEU A 134 10.36 -19.46 12.55
CA LEU A 134 10.87 -19.34 11.19
C LEU A 134 11.83 -20.47 10.86
N ARG A 135 11.75 -20.92 9.61
CA ARG A 135 12.72 -21.83 9.01
C ARG A 135 13.29 -21.24 7.75
N HIS A 136 14.60 -21.14 7.69
CA HIS A 136 15.34 -20.84 6.48
C HIS A 136 15.48 -22.09 5.63
N LEU A 137 15.05 -22.02 4.37
CA LEU A 137 15.20 -23.14 3.43
C LEU A 137 16.59 -23.13 2.81
N THR A 138 17.25 -24.27 2.79
CA THR A 138 18.55 -24.47 2.17
C THR A 138 18.43 -25.50 1.04
N GLU A 139 19.45 -25.66 0.21
CA GLU A 139 19.46 -26.65 -0.87
C GLU A 139 19.28 -28.09 -0.38
N VAL A 140 19.71 -28.39 0.86
CA VAL A 140 19.70 -29.75 1.44
C VAL A 140 18.68 -29.93 2.56
N GLY A 141 17.82 -28.92 2.81
CA GLY A 141 16.82 -29.02 3.86
C GLY A 141 16.39 -27.68 4.43
N SER A 142 16.29 -27.56 5.75
CA SER A 142 15.93 -26.31 6.39
C SER A 142 16.50 -26.22 7.82
N GLU A 143 16.74 -25.00 8.27
CA GLU A 143 17.24 -24.72 9.63
C GLU A 143 16.32 -23.71 10.35
N THR A 144 16.27 -23.78 11.68
CA THR A 144 15.55 -22.80 12.50
C THR A 144 16.41 -21.55 12.63
N VAL A 145 15.80 -20.39 12.37
CA VAL A 145 16.45 -19.09 12.56
C VAL A 145 15.80 -18.32 13.71
N SER A 146 16.55 -17.36 14.28
CA SER A 146 16.04 -16.48 15.32
C SER A 146 14.98 -15.56 14.74
N ARG A 147 13.71 -15.69 15.17
CA ARG A 147 12.63 -14.78 14.74
C ARG A 147 12.85 -13.33 15.20
N ASN A 148 13.70 -13.11 16.22
CA ASN A 148 13.97 -11.77 16.74
C ASN A 148 14.74 -10.89 15.75
N ASP A 149 15.38 -11.51 14.76
CA ASP A 149 16.15 -10.83 13.71
C ASP A 149 15.27 -10.44 12.51
N TYR A 150 13.96 -10.75 12.56
CA TYR A 150 13.02 -10.52 11.47
C TYR A 150 11.81 -9.70 11.93
N LYS A 151 11.27 -8.91 11.03
CA LYS A 151 10.02 -8.18 11.21
C LYS A 151 9.11 -8.41 10.01
N LEU A 152 7.80 -8.40 10.24
CA LEU A 152 6.81 -8.40 9.16
C LEU A 152 6.45 -6.96 8.82
N VAL A 153 6.79 -6.55 7.62
CA VAL A 153 6.50 -5.19 7.12
C VAL A 153 5.02 -5.02 6.86
N GLN A 154 4.49 -3.90 7.30
CA GLN A 154 3.10 -3.49 7.12
C GLN A 154 3.01 -2.22 6.28
N THR A 155 1.81 -1.70 6.09
CA THR A 155 1.53 -0.43 5.44
C THR A 155 0.58 0.42 6.31
N PRO A 156 0.59 1.77 6.19
CA PRO A 156 1.23 2.57 5.16
C PRO A 156 2.74 2.70 5.33
N GLN A 157 3.48 2.67 4.25
CA GLN A 157 4.88 3.07 4.21
C GLN A 157 4.91 4.56 3.83
N VAL A 158 5.50 5.41 4.67
CA VAL A 158 5.41 6.87 4.53
C VAL A 158 6.78 7.46 4.23
N PHE A 159 6.84 8.29 3.20
CA PHE A 159 8.07 8.89 2.71
C PHE A 159 7.91 10.38 2.42
N ASP A 160 9.03 11.10 2.43
CA ASP A 160 9.13 12.39 1.76
C ASP A 160 8.83 12.22 0.26
N VAL A 161 8.04 13.14 -0.29
CA VAL A 161 7.55 13.04 -1.69
C VAL A 161 8.71 13.05 -2.69
N GLU A 162 9.69 13.93 -2.50
CA GLU A 162 10.82 14.05 -3.42
C GLU A 162 11.73 12.82 -3.34
N LEU A 163 11.97 12.32 -2.13
CA LEU A 163 12.72 11.08 -1.91
C LEU A 163 12.07 9.91 -2.64
N LEU A 164 10.75 9.71 -2.45
CA LEU A 164 10.06 8.59 -3.08
C LEU A 164 10.00 8.72 -4.59
N LYS A 165 9.76 9.93 -5.12
CA LYS A 165 9.78 10.18 -6.57
C LYS A 165 11.14 9.86 -7.17
N GLN A 166 12.23 10.30 -6.53
CA GLN A 166 13.59 9.99 -6.97
C GLN A 166 13.85 8.47 -6.96
N ALA A 167 13.40 7.76 -5.92
CA ALA A 167 13.54 6.32 -5.84
C ALA A 167 12.82 5.59 -6.99
N TYR A 168 11.66 6.09 -7.41
CA TYR A 168 10.88 5.52 -8.50
C TYR A 168 11.36 5.91 -9.92
N GLU A 169 12.44 6.69 -10.04
CA GLU A 169 13.15 6.90 -11.33
C GLU A 169 14.08 5.73 -11.67
N GLN A 170 14.39 4.84 -10.73
CA GLN A 170 15.18 3.64 -10.98
C GLN A 170 14.45 2.69 -11.94
N GLU A 171 15.21 1.86 -12.65
CA GLU A 171 14.66 0.75 -13.43
C GLU A 171 14.09 -0.31 -12.49
N PHE A 172 12.93 -0.87 -12.86
CA PHE A 172 12.30 -1.94 -12.10
C PHE A 172 13.19 -3.17 -11.99
N THR A 173 13.26 -3.74 -10.80
CA THR A 173 13.86 -5.04 -10.54
C THR A 173 12.92 -5.93 -9.71
N PRO A 174 12.96 -7.28 -9.85
CA PRO A 174 12.16 -8.19 -9.03
C PRO A 174 12.45 -8.12 -7.53
N PHE A 175 13.54 -7.47 -7.12
CA PHE A 175 13.86 -7.24 -5.71
C PHE A 175 13.05 -6.12 -5.09
N PHE A 176 12.37 -5.30 -5.87
CA PHE A 176 11.46 -4.27 -5.40
C PHE A 176 10.14 -4.88 -4.94
N THR A 177 10.13 -5.43 -3.73
CA THR A 177 8.98 -6.13 -3.15
C THR A 177 7.98 -5.19 -2.48
N ASP A 178 8.45 -4.03 -2.02
CA ASP A 178 7.68 -2.95 -1.40
C ASP A 178 8.32 -1.59 -1.69
N ASP A 179 7.78 -0.50 -1.11
CA ASP A 179 8.27 0.86 -1.38
C ASP A 179 9.58 1.14 -0.64
N ALA A 180 9.78 0.52 0.53
CA ALA A 180 11.02 0.61 1.29
C ALA A 180 12.19 0.05 0.48
N SER A 181 12.05 -1.12 -0.13
CA SER A 181 13.11 -1.74 -0.94
C SER A 181 13.51 -0.89 -2.16
N VAL A 182 12.58 -0.09 -2.70
CA VAL A 182 12.88 0.86 -3.78
C VAL A 182 13.76 2.02 -3.26
N VAL A 183 13.46 2.53 -2.07
CA VAL A 183 14.24 3.62 -1.43
C VAL A 183 15.59 3.11 -0.96
N GLU A 184 15.65 1.95 -0.32
CA GLU A 184 16.90 1.32 0.16
C GLU A 184 17.90 1.06 -0.98
N ALA A 185 17.42 0.75 -2.18
CA ALA A 185 18.28 0.55 -3.35
C ALA A 185 19.07 1.81 -3.77
N MET A 186 18.69 3.00 -3.29
CA MET A 186 19.47 4.24 -3.45
C MET A 186 20.56 4.42 -2.38
N GLY A 187 20.64 3.54 -1.39
CA GLY A 187 21.59 3.65 -0.27
C GLY A 187 21.09 4.55 0.87
N VAL A 188 19.79 4.68 1.00
CA VAL A 188 19.12 5.46 2.07
C VAL A 188 18.69 4.54 3.19
#